data_41d6cf4d8bc563aad2719cb19efc65c8
#
_entry.id   41d6cf4d8bc563aad2719cb19efc65c8
#
_cell.length_a   1.000
_cell.length_b   1.000
_cell.length_c   1.000
_cell.angle_alpha   90.00
_cell.angle_beta   90.00
_cell.angle_gamma   90.00
#
_symmetry.space_group_name_H-M   'P 1'
#
loop_
_entity.id
_entity.type
_entity.pdbx_description
1 polymer ?
#
loop_
_entity_poly.entity_id
_entity_poly.type
_entity_poly.pdbx_seq_one_letter_code
_entity_poly.pdbx_strand_id
1 'polypeptide(L)'
;NYKNKKRDTILVAAAGVVMNFLLAFVCMILHGLLYKYGSSGLILNYLYVLTYYGAVLNIGLGVFNLIPIPPLDGSNILAEIFPRVAEFYWKIRPYSMWILLLLLGTGILDVPISLLNSAVINGMWSFVKAILRVGFVTTGGGTVI
;
A
#
# COMPACT_ATOMS: atom_id res chain seq x y z
N ASN A 1 15.51 24.77 13.98
CA ASN A 1 15.47 25.13 12.55
C ASN A 1 14.20 24.55 11.94
N TYR A 2 13.16 25.38 11.72
CA TYR A 2 11.82 24.96 11.29
C TYR A 2 11.83 24.19 9.95
N LYS A 3 12.71 24.58 9.03
CA LYS A 3 12.86 23.92 7.71
C LYS A 3 13.33 22.46 7.83
N ASN A 4 14.21 22.16 8.76
CA ASN A 4 14.70 20.80 8.97
C ASN A 4 13.59 19.92 9.56
N LYS A 5 12.83 20.43 10.54
CA LYS A 5 11.73 19.71 11.17
C LYS A 5 10.62 19.31 10.16
N LYS A 6 10.28 20.23 9.27
CA LYS A 6 9.31 20.00 8.19
C LYS A 6 9.77 18.89 7.25
N ARG A 7 11.02 18.97 6.79
CA ARG A 7 11.63 17.94 5.93
C ARG A 7 11.68 16.58 6.60
N ASP A 8 12.05 16.54 7.87
CA ASP A 8 12.16 15.31 8.64
C ASP A 8 10.80 14.63 8.83
N THR A 9 9.75 15.40 9.10
CA THR A 9 8.37 14.86 9.20
C THR A 9 7.92 14.21 7.88
N ILE A 10 8.13 14.88 6.75
CA ILE A 10 7.78 14.33 5.43
C ILE A 10 8.59 13.06 5.14
N LEU A 11 9.89 13.08 5.44
CA LEU A 11 10.76 11.92 5.19
C LEU A 11 10.35 10.70 6.02
N VAL A 12 10.02 10.89 7.29
CA VAL A 12 9.58 9.79 8.16
C VAL A 12 8.24 9.24 7.69
N ALA A 13 7.26 10.10 7.40
CA ALA A 13 5.96 9.67 6.89
C ALA A 13 6.08 8.94 5.54
N ALA A 14 6.87 9.47 4.62
CA ALA A 14 7.11 8.84 3.32
C ALA A 14 7.87 7.52 3.45
N ALA A 15 8.83 7.42 4.38
CA ALA A 15 9.62 6.20 4.57
C ALA A 15 8.75 5.00 4.93
N GLY A 16 7.74 5.16 5.79
CA GLY A 16 6.79 4.10 6.14
C GLY A 16 6.03 3.56 4.91
N VAL A 17 5.50 4.46 4.10
CA VAL A 17 4.80 4.12 2.86
C VAL A 17 5.73 3.43 1.85
N VAL A 18 6.92 3.99 1.65
CA VAL A 18 7.93 3.43 0.74
C VAL A 18 8.35 2.03 1.18
N MET A 19 8.57 1.81 2.49
CA MET A 19 8.94 0.48 3.00
C MET A 19 7.85 -0.55 2.76
N ASN A 20 6.59 -0.19 2.94
CA ASN A 20 5.48 -1.09 2.63
C ASN A 20 5.47 -1.49 1.15
N PHE A 21 5.66 -0.53 0.22
CA PHE A 21 5.73 -0.84 -1.20
C PHE A 21 6.98 -1.65 -1.58
N LEU A 22 8.12 -1.41 -0.94
CA LEU A 22 9.33 -2.20 -1.15
C LEU A 22 9.13 -3.65 -0.68
N LEU A 23 8.56 -3.85 0.51
CA LEU A 23 8.23 -5.19 1.00
C LEU A 23 7.24 -5.92 0.10
N ALA A 24 6.21 -5.22 -0.37
CA ALA A 24 5.27 -5.75 -1.33
C ALA A 24 5.96 -6.19 -2.62
N PHE A 25 6.87 -5.37 -3.12
CA PHE A 25 7.63 -5.67 -4.34
C PHE A 25 8.52 -6.90 -4.17
N VAL A 26 9.23 -7.01 -3.05
CA VAL A 26 10.02 -8.21 -2.72
C VAL A 26 9.14 -9.44 -2.65
N CYS A 27 7.98 -9.36 -1.96
CA CYS A 27 7.02 -10.46 -1.89
C CYS A 27 6.51 -10.87 -3.28
N MET A 28 6.22 -9.90 -4.17
CA MET A 28 5.79 -10.20 -5.55
C MET A 28 6.87 -10.86 -6.38
N ILE A 29 8.13 -10.45 -6.23
CA ILE A 29 9.26 -11.11 -6.91
C ILE A 29 9.37 -12.56 -6.43
N LEU A 30 9.35 -12.77 -5.12
CA LEU A 30 9.41 -14.11 -4.53
C LEU A 30 8.24 -14.98 -5.00
N HIS A 31 7.03 -14.43 -5.01
CA HIS A 31 5.84 -15.10 -5.52
C HIS A 31 6.00 -15.52 -6.99
N GLY A 32 6.48 -14.61 -7.83
CA GLY A 32 6.75 -14.88 -9.24
C GLY A 32 7.85 -15.92 -9.48
N LEU A 33 8.90 -15.92 -8.65
CA LEU A 33 9.96 -16.94 -8.69
C LEU A 33 9.45 -18.32 -8.27
N LEU A 34 8.65 -18.38 -7.19
CA LEU A 34 8.00 -19.61 -6.75
C LEU A 34 7.07 -20.17 -7.82
N TYR A 35 6.33 -19.30 -8.52
CA TYR A 35 5.49 -19.71 -9.64
C TYR A 35 6.30 -20.27 -10.80
N LYS A 36 7.42 -19.65 -11.13
CA LYS A 36 8.24 -20.02 -12.29
C LYS A 36 9.09 -21.28 -12.04
N TYR A 37 9.65 -21.42 -10.85
CA TYR A 37 10.66 -22.45 -10.54
C TYR A 37 10.23 -23.41 -9.43
N GLY A 38 9.11 -23.14 -8.77
CA GLY A 38 8.61 -23.98 -7.68
C GLY A 38 8.17 -25.35 -8.20
N SER A 39 8.53 -26.40 -7.46
CA SER A 39 7.97 -27.73 -7.64
C SER A 39 6.74 -27.92 -6.75
N SER A 40 5.89 -28.89 -7.03
CA SER A 40 4.73 -29.21 -6.20
C SER A 40 5.17 -29.71 -4.82
N GLY A 41 4.64 -29.12 -3.74
CA GLY A 41 4.90 -29.54 -2.37
C GLY A 41 4.14 -28.68 -1.35
N LEU A 42 3.83 -29.27 -0.19
CA LEU A 42 3.06 -28.59 0.86
C LEU A 42 3.72 -27.28 1.29
N ILE A 43 5.01 -27.31 1.57
CA ILE A 43 5.78 -26.13 2.03
C ILE A 43 5.79 -25.03 0.95
N LEU A 44 5.97 -25.41 -0.32
CA LEU A 44 5.96 -24.44 -1.43
C LEU A 44 4.60 -23.80 -1.63
N ASN A 45 3.52 -24.54 -1.45
CA ASN A 45 2.17 -23.98 -1.49
C ASN A 45 1.96 -22.94 -0.37
N TYR A 46 2.42 -23.21 0.85
CA TYR A 46 2.37 -22.23 1.94
C TYR A 46 3.19 -20.98 1.63
N LEU A 47 4.41 -21.14 1.12
CA LEU A 47 5.26 -19.99 0.73
C LEU A 47 4.62 -19.19 -0.41
N TYR A 48 4.00 -19.85 -1.37
CA TYR A 48 3.28 -19.21 -2.46
C TYR A 48 2.13 -18.34 -1.95
N VAL A 49 1.31 -18.86 -1.06
CA VAL A 49 0.20 -18.13 -0.43
C VAL A 49 0.73 -17.00 0.45
N LEU A 50 1.75 -17.27 1.26
CA LEU A 50 2.35 -16.27 2.16
C LEU A 50 2.93 -15.07 1.39
N THR A 51 3.65 -15.32 0.30
CA THR A 51 4.23 -14.24 -0.52
C THR A 51 3.16 -13.42 -1.23
N TYR A 52 2.08 -14.06 -1.70
CA TYR A 52 0.94 -13.35 -2.30
C TYR A 52 0.26 -12.42 -1.28
N TYR A 53 -0.16 -12.96 -0.13
CA TYR A 53 -0.80 -12.13 0.89
C TYR A 53 0.16 -11.11 1.50
N GLY A 54 1.44 -11.44 1.63
CA GLY A 54 2.48 -10.49 2.03
C GLY A 54 2.53 -9.28 1.10
N ALA A 55 2.47 -9.49 -0.21
CA ALA A 55 2.41 -8.41 -1.19
C ALA A 55 1.13 -7.59 -1.05
N VAL A 56 -0.04 -8.24 -1.05
CA VAL A 56 -1.35 -7.57 -1.01
C VAL A 56 -1.52 -6.75 0.27
N LEU A 57 -1.15 -7.30 1.43
CA LEU A 57 -1.25 -6.60 2.71
C LEU A 57 -0.32 -5.38 2.77
N ASN A 58 0.92 -5.50 2.30
CA ASN A 58 1.85 -4.38 2.31
C ASN A 58 1.42 -3.28 1.32
N ILE A 59 0.86 -3.62 0.16
CA ILE A 59 0.25 -2.63 -0.74
C ILE A 59 -0.93 -1.94 -0.05
N GLY A 60 -1.83 -2.72 0.56
CA GLY A 60 -2.97 -2.18 1.30
C GLY A 60 -2.55 -1.21 2.40
N LEU A 61 -1.54 -1.58 3.22
CA LEU A 61 -0.98 -0.71 4.25
C LEU A 61 -0.35 0.56 3.66
N GLY A 62 0.39 0.45 2.56
CA GLY A 62 0.99 1.59 1.88
C GLY A 62 -0.06 2.56 1.35
N VAL A 63 -1.07 2.04 0.65
CA VAL A 63 -2.19 2.83 0.11
C VAL A 63 -3.00 3.46 1.24
N PHE A 64 -3.31 2.69 2.29
CA PHE A 64 -4.05 3.19 3.44
C PHE A 64 -3.32 4.36 4.12
N ASN A 65 -2.00 4.23 4.33
CA ASN A 65 -1.19 5.28 4.94
C ASN A 65 -1.05 6.53 4.06
N LEU A 66 -1.27 6.44 2.76
CA LEU A 66 -1.30 7.60 1.86
C LEU A 66 -2.60 8.41 1.93
N ILE A 67 -3.64 7.89 2.55
CA ILE A 67 -4.92 8.61 2.68
C ILE A 67 -4.69 9.91 3.48
N PRO A 68 -5.15 11.06 2.98
CA PRO A 68 -4.91 12.35 3.61
C PRO A 68 -5.89 12.63 4.76
N ILE A 69 -6.04 11.68 5.68
CA ILE A 69 -6.94 11.77 6.84
C ILE A 69 -6.12 11.48 8.10
N PRO A 70 -6.09 12.41 9.09
CA PRO A 70 -5.44 12.13 10.38
C PRO A 70 -6.10 10.92 11.08
N PRO A 71 -5.32 10.02 11.70
CA PRO A 71 -3.90 10.11 12.05
C PRO A 71 -2.92 9.48 11.05
N LEU A 72 -3.31 9.26 9.79
CA LEU A 72 -2.49 8.57 8.78
C LEU A 72 -1.34 9.44 8.25
N ASP A 73 -0.29 8.80 7.73
CA ASP A 73 0.94 9.46 7.26
C ASP A 73 0.69 10.45 6.11
N GLY A 74 -0.27 10.15 5.23
CA GLY A 74 -0.68 11.04 4.14
C GLY A 74 -1.17 12.41 4.63
N SER A 75 -1.83 12.46 5.79
CA SER A 75 -2.25 13.72 6.41
C SER A 75 -1.06 14.55 6.90
N ASN A 76 -0.03 13.93 7.43
CA ASN A 76 1.19 14.60 7.87
C ASN A 76 1.92 15.23 6.69
N ILE A 77 2.03 14.49 5.57
CA ILE A 77 2.61 15.00 4.33
C ILE A 77 1.81 16.21 3.82
N LEU A 78 0.48 16.08 3.77
CA LEU A 78 -0.40 17.12 3.25
C LEU A 78 -0.37 18.39 4.14
N ALA A 79 -0.35 18.22 5.46
CA ALA A 79 -0.25 19.32 6.42
C ALA A 79 1.05 20.12 6.27
N GLU A 80 2.15 19.44 5.98
CA GLU A 80 3.44 20.09 5.80
C GLU A 80 3.56 20.86 4.47
N ILE A 81 2.84 20.42 3.44
CA ILE A 81 2.80 21.08 2.14
C ILE A 81 1.85 22.29 2.18
N PHE A 82 0.68 22.14 2.81
CA PHE A 82 -0.38 23.15 2.82
C PHE A 82 -0.67 23.66 4.23
N PRO A 83 -0.20 24.86 4.62
CA PRO A 83 -0.41 25.42 5.97
C PRO A 83 -1.88 25.53 6.39
N ARG A 84 -2.77 25.82 5.44
CA ARG A 84 -4.23 25.91 5.72
C ARG A 84 -4.82 24.56 6.12
N VAL A 85 -4.32 23.48 5.53
CA VAL A 85 -4.72 22.12 5.88
C VAL A 85 -4.18 21.73 7.25
N ALA A 86 -2.97 22.16 7.58
CA ALA A 86 -2.38 21.96 8.90
C ALA A 86 -3.24 22.56 10.03
N GLU A 87 -3.73 23.79 9.85
CA GLU A 87 -4.62 24.45 10.81
C GLU A 87 -5.94 23.69 11.00
N PHE A 88 -6.52 23.21 9.91
CA PHE A 88 -7.72 22.38 9.97
C PHE A 88 -7.47 21.06 10.70
N TYR A 89 -6.38 20.36 10.36
CA TYR A 89 -6.01 19.09 11.01
C TYR A 89 -5.70 19.26 12.49
N TRP A 90 -5.12 20.37 12.90
CA TRP A 90 -4.90 20.70 14.30
C TRP A 90 -6.23 20.73 15.10
N LYS A 91 -7.27 21.30 14.52
CA LYS A 91 -8.60 21.40 15.15
C LYS A 91 -9.28 20.04 15.28
N ILE A 92 -9.16 19.18 14.30
CA ILE A 92 -9.82 17.85 14.29
C ILE A 92 -8.97 16.74 14.93
N ARG A 93 -7.71 17.01 15.24
CA ARG A 93 -6.77 16.03 15.78
C ARG A 93 -7.28 15.23 16.98
N PRO A 94 -7.98 15.82 17.98
CA PRO A 94 -8.53 15.06 19.09
C PRO A 94 -9.59 14.03 18.68
N TYR A 95 -10.26 14.28 17.56
CA TYR A 95 -11.36 13.45 17.04
C TYR A 95 -10.94 12.59 15.85
N SER A 96 -9.70 12.72 15.40
CA SER A 96 -9.21 12.12 14.15
C SER A 96 -9.40 10.60 14.09
N MET A 97 -9.17 9.91 15.21
CA MET A 97 -9.37 8.46 15.27
C MET A 97 -10.85 8.08 15.10
N TRP A 98 -11.76 8.83 15.72
CA TRP A 98 -13.21 8.61 15.59
C TRP A 98 -13.71 8.92 14.19
N ILE A 99 -13.20 9.98 13.56
CA ILE A 99 -13.51 10.35 12.17
C ILE A 99 -13.05 9.24 11.22
N LEU A 100 -11.82 8.73 11.40
CA LEU A 100 -11.31 7.64 10.60
C LEU A 100 -12.15 6.36 10.75
N LEU A 101 -12.48 5.96 11.99
CA LEU A 101 -13.31 4.79 12.25
C LEU A 101 -14.71 4.93 11.63
N LEU A 102 -15.31 6.12 11.71
CA LEU A 102 -16.61 6.40 11.10
C LEU A 102 -16.53 6.30 9.56
N LEU A 103 -15.50 6.88 8.94
CA LEU A 103 -15.30 6.82 7.49
C LEU A 103 -15.07 5.38 7.01
N LEU A 104 -14.32 4.57 7.76
CA LEU A 104 -14.15 3.14 7.47
C LEU A 104 -15.46 2.38 7.66
N GLY A 105 -16.20 2.67 8.74
CA GLY A 105 -17.47 2.00 9.03
C GLY A 105 -18.59 2.31 8.04
N THR A 106 -18.56 3.46 7.38
CA THR A 106 -19.51 3.83 6.31
C THR A 106 -19.19 3.24 4.96
N GLY A 107 -17.98 2.67 4.76
CA GLY A 107 -17.53 2.13 3.47
C GLY A 107 -17.23 3.19 2.41
N ILE A 108 -17.26 4.48 2.74
CA ILE A 108 -16.96 5.57 1.78
C ILE A 108 -15.54 5.45 1.22
N LEU A 109 -14.61 4.94 2.02
CA LEU A 109 -13.22 4.75 1.63
C LEU A 109 -12.97 3.47 0.82
N ASP A 110 -13.91 2.55 0.75
CA ASP A 110 -13.72 1.24 0.09
C ASP A 110 -13.44 1.40 -1.40
N VAL A 111 -14.20 2.27 -2.09
CA VAL A 111 -14.02 2.50 -3.52
C VAL A 111 -12.66 3.13 -3.84
N PRO A 112 -12.27 4.27 -3.23
CA PRO A 112 -10.96 4.86 -3.52
C PRO A 112 -9.79 3.95 -3.10
N ILE A 113 -9.89 3.24 -1.97
CA ILE A 113 -8.85 2.31 -1.54
C ILE A 113 -8.73 1.14 -2.51
N SER A 114 -9.84 0.54 -2.94
CA SER A 114 -9.82 -0.59 -3.87
C SER A 114 -9.28 -0.20 -5.25
N LEU A 115 -9.62 0.98 -5.75
CA LEU A 115 -9.09 1.49 -7.02
C LEU A 115 -7.58 1.70 -6.96
N LEU A 116 -7.08 2.34 -5.89
CA LEU A 116 -5.66 2.55 -5.69
C LEU A 116 -4.91 1.24 -5.50
N ASN A 117 -5.42 0.32 -4.67
CA ASN A 117 -4.84 -1.00 -4.49
C ASN A 117 -4.75 -1.75 -5.81
N SER A 118 -5.83 -1.79 -6.59
CA SER A 118 -5.85 -2.47 -7.89
C SER A 118 -4.86 -1.85 -8.87
N ALA A 119 -4.75 -0.53 -8.92
CA ALA A 119 -3.80 0.15 -9.78
C ALA A 119 -2.35 -0.18 -9.40
N VAL A 120 -2.02 -0.14 -8.10
CA VAL A 120 -0.67 -0.46 -7.61
C VAL A 120 -0.35 -1.94 -7.82
N ILE A 121 -1.26 -2.85 -7.47
CA ILE A 121 -1.08 -4.30 -7.67
C ILE A 121 -0.83 -4.60 -9.14
N ASN A 122 -1.66 -4.09 -10.03
CA ASN A 122 -1.55 -4.34 -11.47
C ASN A 122 -0.25 -3.76 -12.04
N GLY A 123 0.13 -2.54 -11.62
CA GLY A 123 1.37 -1.90 -12.03
C GLY A 123 2.60 -2.69 -11.60
N MET A 124 2.67 -3.03 -10.31
CA MET A 124 3.79 -3.80 -9.75
C MET A 124 3.86 -5.20 -10.37
N TRP A 125 2.72 -5.85 -10.54
CA TRP A 125 2.64 -7.18 -11.12
C TRP A 125 3.07 -7.21 -12.59
N SER A 126 2.67 -6.21 -13.36
CA SER A 126 3.11 -6.04 -14.76
C SER A 126 4.62 -5.87 -14.84
N PHE A 127 5.20 -5.11 -13.92
CA PHE A 127 6.65 -4.91 -13.86
C PHE A 127 7.41 -6.19 -13.48
N VAL A 128 6.91 -6.93 -12.47
CA VAL A 128 7.50 -8.23 -12.05
C VAL A 128 7.42 -9.25 -13.18
N LYS A 129 6.29 -9.33 -13.90
CA LYS A 129 6.15 -10.20 -15.08
C LYS A 129 7.17 -9.87 -16.16
N ALA A 130 7.38 -8.59 -16.43
CA ALA A 130 8.36 -8.16 -17.43
C ALA A 130 9.79 -8.56 -17.04
N ILE A 131 10.17 -8.41 -15.76
CA ILE A 131 11.50 -8.79 -15.25
C ILE A 131 11.71 -10.29 -15.31
N LEU A 132 10.75 -11.06 -14.83
CA LEU A 132 10.87 -12.52 -14.74
C LEU A 132 10.62 -13.23 -16.08
N ARG A 133 10.17 -12.50 -17.11
CA ARG A 133 9.72 -13.05 -18.41
C ARG A 133 8.75 -14.21 -18.23
N VAL A 134 7.84 -14.08 -17.29
CA VAL A 134 6.79 -15.07 -17.01
C VAL A 134 5.57 -14.69 -17.81
N GLY A 135 5.25 -15.50 -18.82
CA GLY A 135 3.97 -15.39 -19.51
C GLY A 135 2.85 -15.99 -18.65
N PHE A 136 2.17 -15.14 -17.86
CA PHE A 136 0.90 -15.56 -17.27
C PHE A 136 -0.16 -15.48 -18.36
N VAL A 137 -0.80 -16.60 -18.65
CA VAL A 137 -2.01 -16.61 -19.47
C VAL A 137 -3.09 -15.93 -18.64
N THR A 138 -3.42 -14.70 -18.99
CA THR A 138 -4.65 -14.07 -18.48
C THR A 138 -5.81 -14.77 -19.17
N THR A 139 -6.34 -15.82 -18.56
CA THR A 139 -7.68 -16.28 -18.89
C THR A 139 -8.64 -15.18 -18.50
N GLY A 140 -9.37 -14.67 -19.48
CA GLY A 140 -10.21 -13.49 -19.35
C GLY A 140 -11.14 -13.54 -18.15
N GLY A 141 -11.20 -12.43 -17.42
CA GLY A 141 -12.33 -12.05 -16.57
C GLY A 141 -12.48 -12.76 -15.23
N GLY A 142 -11.41 -13.26 -14.62
CA GLY A 142 -11.48 -13.79 -13.26
C GLY A 142 -10.18 -13.49 -12.52
N THR A 143 -10.28 -12.95 -11.31
CA THR A 143 -9.21 -12.93 -10.33
C THR A 143 -8.63 -14.34 -10.21
N VAL A 144 -7.45 -14.55 -10.78
CA VAL A 144 -6.75 -15.82 -10.59
C VAL A 144 -6.04 -15.74 -9.24
N ILE A 145 -6.54 -16.53 -8.33
CA ILE A 145 -5.89 -16.96 -7.10
C ILE A 145 -4.62 -17.74 -7.45
#